data_7a7270b85091308a4416fa23368538d5
#
_entry.id   7a7270b85091308a4416fa23368538d5
#
_cell.length_a   1.000
_cell.length_b   1.000
_cell.length_c   1.000
_cell.angle_alpha   90.00
_cell.angle_beta   90.00
_cell.angle_gamma   90.00
#
_symmetry.space_group_name_H-M   'P 1'
#
loop_
_entity.id
_entity.type
_entity.pdbx_description
1 polymer ?
#
loop_
_entity_poly.entity_id
_entity_poly.type
_entity_poly.pdbx_seq_one_letter_code
_entity_poly.pdbx_strand_id
1 'polypeptide(L)' 'MITGAQIKAARKLLGWPRDRLSPRAGLSVTLLTKIEDGLRTPTNEQRLGIQGALEAAGVEFTNGDEPGVKLKATKMN' A
#
# COMPACT_ATOMS: atom_id res chain seq x y z
N MET A 1 -11.42 -1.70 -4.12
CA MET A 1 -10.35 -0.73 -4.41
C MET A 1 -9.68 -0.34 -3.11
N ILE A 2 -8.35 -0.26 -3.09
CA ILE A 2 -7.66 0.07 -1.86
C ILE A 2 -7.75 1.56 -1.56
N THR A 3 -7.71 1.89 -0.29
CA THR A 3 -7.82 3.26 0.19
C THR A 3 -6.46 3.74 0.70
N GLY A 4 -6.34 5.04 0.90
CA GLY A 4 -5.11 5.59 1.50
C GLY A 4 -4.85 5.01 2.88
N ALA A 5 -5.90 4.78 3.66
CA ALA A 5 -5.77 4.19 4.98
C ALA A 5 -5.23 2.75 4.89
N GLN A 6 -5.67 1.98 3.90
CA GLN A 6 -5.15 0.64 3.70
C GLN A 6 -3.69 0.65 3.30
N ILE A 7 -3.29 1.60 2.46
CA ILE A 7 -1.90 1.74 2.05
C ILE A 7 -1.02 2.03 3.25
N LYS A 8 -1.45 2.98 4.09
CA LYS A 8 -0.70 3.35 5.28
C LYS A 8 -0.59 2.17 6.24
N ALA A 9 -1.71 1.45 6.44
CA ALA A 9 -1.72 0.28 7.32
C ALA A 9 -0.81 -0.81 6.79
N ALA A 10 -0.83 -1.05 5.48
CA ALA A 10 0.03 -2.07 4.87
C ALA A 10 1.50 -1.74 5.06
N ARG A 11 1.84 -0.47 4.85
CA ARG A 11 3.22 -0.02 5.03
C ARG A 11 3.67 -0.24 6.46
N LYS A 12 2.78 0.07 7.42
CA LYS A 12 3.12 -0.12 8.84
C LYS A 12 3.26 -1.59 9.19
N LEU A 13 2.45 -2.46 8.61
CA LEU A 13 2.60 -3.89 8.84
C LEU A 13 3.98 -4.39 8.40
N LEU A 14 4.52 -3.80 7.35
CA LEU A 14 5.83 -4.18 6.84
C LEU A 14 6.97 -3.47 7.57
N GLY A 15 6.66 -2.49 8.37
CA GLY A 15 7.68 -1.67 9.00
C GLY A 15 8.40 -0.77 8.00
N TRP A 16 7.72 -0.40 6.92
CA TRP A 16 8.34 0.39 5.86
C TRP A 16 8.07 1.88 6.05
N PRO A 17 9.10 2.71 6.01
CA PRO A 17 8.88 4.15 5.91
C PRO A 17 8.41 4.49 4.50
N ARG A 18 7.84 5.67 4.33
CA ARG A 18 7.31 6.08 3.03
C ARG A 18 8.38 6.08 1.95
N ASP A 19 9.62 6.43 2.31
CA ASP A 19 10.69 6.51 1.32
C ASP A 19 11.13 5.13 0.83
N ARG A 20 10.67 4.07 1.48
CA ARG A 20 10.91 2.72 0.98
C ARG A 20 9.82 2.30 0.00
N LEU A 21 8.58 2.70 0.26
CA LEU A 21 7.48 2.34 -0.63
C LEU A 21 7.46 3.20 -1.89
N SER A 22 7.70 4.49 -1.75
CA SER A 22 7.49 5.41 -2.87
C SER A 22 8.28 5.05 -4.12
N PRO A 23 9.59 4.74 -4.05
CA PRO A 23 10.29 4.38 -5.29
C PRO A 23 9.80 3.06 -5.88
N ARG A 24 9.37 2.13 -5.03
CA ARG A 24 8.87 0.85 -5.52
C ARG A 24 7.54 1.01 -6.24
N ALA A 25 6.79 2.03 -5.88
CA ALA A 25 5.50 2.32 -6.50
C ALA A 25 5.61 3.35 -7.62
N GLY A 26 6.81 3.90 -7.84
CA GLY A 26 7.01 4.91 -8.88
C GLY A 26 6.48 6.27 -8.50
N LEU A 27 6.47 6.60 -7.21
CA LEU A 27 5.93 7.87 -6.71
C LEU A 27 6.96 8.62 -5.90
N SER A 28 6.73 9.91 -5.71
CA SER A 28 7.51 10.67 -4.74
C SER A 28 6.92 10.46 -3.37
N VAL A 29 7.69 10.71 -2.32
CA VAL A 29 7.21 10.62 -0.95
C VAL A 29 6.08 11.62 -0.71
N THR A 30 6.19 12.81 -1.28
CA THR A 30 5.17 13.83 -1.12
C THR A 30 3.83 13.36 -1.70
N LEU A 31 3.86 12.77 -2.88
CA LEU A 31 2.63 12.28 -3.49
C LEU A 31 2.05 11.12 -2.69
N LEU A 32 2.89 10.20 -2.24
CA LEU A 32 2.43 9.08 -1.44
C LEU A 32 1.78 9.56 -0.15
N THR A 33 2.36 10.58 0.50
CA THR A 33 1.79 11.14 1.70
C THR A 33 0.39 11.69 1.44
N LYS A 34 0.22 12.42 0.34
CA LYS A 34 -1.09 12.97 0.01
C LYS A 34 -2.11 11.87 -0.27
N ILE A 35 -1.70 10.81 -0.93
CA ILE A 35 -2.58 9.70 -1.22
C ILE A 35 -2.99 8.99 0.08
N GLU A 36 -2.04 8.76 0.97
CA GLU A 36 -2.34 8.09 2.24
C GLU A 36 -3.28 8.93 3.10
N ASP A 37 -3.15 10.24 3.05
CA ASP A 37 -3.96 11.13 3.86
C ASP A 37 -5.31 11.46 3.20
N GLY A 38 -5.57 10.91 2.02
CA GLY A 38 -6.84 11.14 1.33
C GLY A 38 -6.93 12.48 0.65
N LEU A 39 -5.81 13.19 0.51
CA LEU A 39 -5.78 14.50 -0.12
C LEU A 39 -5.64 14.42 -1.62
N ARG A 40 -5.28 13.26 -2.14
CA ARG A 40 -5.10 13.06 -3.56
C ARG A 40 -5.57 11.67 -3.93
N THR A 41 -6.35 11.58 -4.98
CA THR A 41 -6.76 10.28 -5.51
C THR A 41 -5.71 9.79 -6.49
N PRO A 42 -5.14 8.61 -6.31
CA PRO A 42 -4.14 8.11 -7.25
C PRO A 42 -4.77 7.75 -8.58
N THR A 43 -4.00 7.86 -9.65
CA THR A 43 -4.45 7.35 -10.94
C THR A 43 -4.47 5.82 -10.86
N ASN A 44 -5.10 5.18 -11.84
CA ASN A 44 -5.13 3.73 -11.87
C ASN A 44 -3.71 3.15 -11.89
N GLU A 45 -2.83 3.77 -12.68
CA GLU A 45 -1.46 3.30 -12.78
C GLU A 45 -0.73 3.46 -11.46
N GLN A 46 -0.92 4.58 -10.79
CA GLN A 46 -0.30 4.82 -9.49
C GLN A 46 -0.83 3.84 -8.46
N ARG A 47 -2.13 3.61 -8.45
CA ARG A 47 -2.74 2.67 -7.52
C ARG A 47 -2.22 1.26 -7.73
N LEU A 48 -2.11 0.84 -8.99
CA LEU A 48 -1.59 -0.49 -9.29
C LEU A 48 -0.12 -0.62 -8.89
N GLY A 49 0.65 0.44 -9.06
CA GLY A 49 2.05 0.44 -8.64
C GLY A 49 2.19 0.29 -7.13
N ILE A 50 1.37 1.01 -6.37
CA ILE A 50 1.38 0.92 -4.92
C ILE A 50 0.95 -0.47 -4.48
N GLN A 51 -0.17 -0.94 -5.02
CA GLN A 51 -0.73 -2.23 -4.65
C GLN A 51 0.25 -3.35 -4.99
N GLY A 52 0.82 -3.31 -6.18
CA GLY A 52 1.77 -4.34 -6.61
C GLY A 52 3.01 -4.38 -5.74
N ALA A 53 3.53 -3.21 -5.35
CA ALA A 53 4.71 -3.16 -4.49
C ALA A 53 4.43 -3.77 -3.12
N LEU A 54 3.26 -3.48 -2.56
CA LEU A 54 2.89 -4.01 -1.25
C LEU A 54 2.57 -5.50 -1.32
N GLU A 55 1.88 -5.93 -2.37
CA GLU A 55 1.57 -7.34 -2.54
C GLU A 55 2.84 -8.17 -2.75
N ALA A 56 3.79 -7.63 -3.49
CA ALA A 56 5.06 -8.31 -3.69
C ALA A 56 5.83 -8.47 -2.38
N ALA A 57 5.57 -7.60 -1.42
CA ALA A 57 6.22 -7.68 -0.11
C ALA A 57 5.43 -8.56 0.88
N GLY A 58 4.32 -9.13 0.45
CA GLY A 58 3.56 -10.06 1.27
C GLY A 58 2.29 -9.51 1.90
N VAL A 59 1.85 -8.33 1.49
CA VAL A 59 0.61 -7.77 2.02
C VAL A 59 -0.57 -8.29 1.21
N GLU A 60 -1.65 -8.59 1.88
CA GLU A 60 -2.90 -8.97 1.25
C GLU A 60 -3.96 -7.95 1.65
N PHE A 61 -4.68 -7.41 0.67
CA PHE A 61 -5.73 -6.44 0.93
C PHE A 61 -7.07 -7.15 1.00
N THR A 62 -7.86 -6.82 2.01
CA THR A 62 -9.17 -7.40 2.17
C THR A 62 -10.21 -6.34 1.84
N ASN A 63 -11.19 -6.72 1.02
CA ASN A 63 -12.19 -5.78 0.53
C ASN A 63 -13.61 -6.24 0.84
N GLY A 64 -13.81 -6.82 1.99
CA GLY A 64 -15.12 -7.22 2.41
C GLY A 64 -15.89 -6.06 3.04
N ASP A 65 -16.74 -6.35 4.01
CA ASP A 65 -17.49 -5.33 4.70
C ASP A 65 -16.57 -4.37 5.43
N GLU A 66 -15.43 -4.84 5.89
CA GLU A 66 -14.47 -4.01 6.57
C GLU A 66 -13.15 -4.07 5.81
N PRO A 67 -12.89 -3.11 4.95
CA PRO A 67 -11.63 -3.09 4.21
C PRO A 67 -10.44 -3.05 5.17
N GLY A 68 -9.45 -3.86 4.91
CA GLY A 68 -8.28 -3.93 5.77
C GLY A 68 -7.10 -4.49 5.03
N VAL A 69 -6.06 -4.82 5.78
CA VAL A 69 -4.83 -5.38 5.24
C VAL A 69 -4.31 -6.43 6.21
N LYS A 70 -3.59 -7.39 5.69
CA LYS A 70 -2.91 -8.37 6.52
C LYS A 70 -1.70 -8.89 5.79
N LEU A 71 -0.78 -9.49 6.52
CA LEU A 71 0.36 -10.13 5.89
C LEU A 71 -0.06 -11.54 5.49
N LYS A 72 0.36 -11.97 4.32
CA LYS A 72 0.09 -13.32 3.90
C LYS A 72 0.87 -14.27 4.77
N ALA A 73 0.29 -15.40 5.04
CA ALA A 73 1.00 -16.42 5.77
C ALA A 73 2.14 -16.89 4.90
N THR A 74 3.34 -16.75 5.38
CA THR A 74 4.49 -17.14 4.61
C THR A 74 4.73 -18.59 4.78
N LYS A 75 4.86 -19.35 3.72
CA LYS A 75 5.11 -20.67 3.84
C LYS A 75 6.45 -20.83 3.93
N MET A 76 6.90 -21.13 4.77
CA MET A 76 8.15 -21.31 4.95
C MET A 76 8.53 -22.40 4.47
N ASN A 77 8.72 -22.79 3.91
CA ASN A 77 8.98 -23.91 3.58
C ASN A 77 10.01 -24.31 3.60
#